data_06be6bd315d5b2d14571a7d5b2d65cc4
#
_entry.id   06be6bd315d5b2d14571a7d5b2d65cc4
#
_cell.length_a   1.000
_cell.length_b   1.000
_cell.length_c   1.000
_cell.angle_alpha   90.00
_cell.angle_beta   90.00
_cell.angle_gamma   90.00
#
_symmetry.space_group_name_H-M   'P 1'
#
loop_
_entity.id
_entity.type
_entity.pdbx_description
1 polymer ?
#
loop_
_entity_poly.entity_id
_entity_poly.type
_entity_poly.pdbx_seq_one_letter_code
_entity_poly.pdbx_strand_id
1 'polypeptide(L)'
;MKRIDAMFPDSIQPKYQMALQSLNFSVMNPQAPQTESLLAETEQTITKMEQMNLADQSDICTLRGFLYMVRIVQDPARNGQRYYLDVMQNYEKALKLNPDNQLAKQLQQKFFEGMQQQTGK
;
A
#
# COMPACT_ATOMS: atom_id res chain seq x y z
N MET A 1 15.21 -3.15 -9.51
CA MET A 1 14.36 -3.90 -8.59
C MET A 1 13.82 -5.20 -9.19
N LYS A 2 13.18 -5.11 -10.37
CA LYS A 2 12.65 -6.31 -11.01
C LYS A 2 13.73 -7.34 -11.31
N ARG A 3 14.92 -6.86 -11.66
CA ARG A 3 16.05 -7.75 -11.93
C ARG A 3 16.43 -8.58 -10.71
N ILE A 4 16.41 -7.93 -9.52
CA ILE A 4 16.73 -8.65 -8.28
C ILE A 4 15.65 -9.68 -7.98
N ASP A 5 14.38 -9.32 -8.17
CA ASP A 5 13.28 -10.26 -7.95
C ASP A 5 13.36 -11.43 -8.93
N ALA A 6 13.77 -11.18 -10.17
CA ALA A 6 13.92 -12.24 -11.17
C ALA A 6 15.00 -13.22 -10.78
N MET A 7 16.08 -12.74 -10.16
CA MET A 7 17.17 -13.59 -9.69
C MET A 7 16.81 -14.38 -8.43
N PHE A 8 15.94 -13.82 -7.58
CA PHE A 8 15.54 -14.40 -6.30
C PHE A 8 14.02 -14.38 -6.18
N PRO A 9 13.31 -15.17 -7.03
CA PRO A 9 11.84 -15.05 -7.14
C PRO A 9 11.08 -15.39 -5.86
N ASP A 10 11.71 -16.15 -4.94
CA ASP A 10 11.08 -16.51 -3.67
C ASP A 10 11.45 -15.57 -2.53
N SER A 11 12.18 -14.51 -2.82
CA SER A 11 12.66 -13.57 -1.82
C SER A 11 11.57 -12.57 -1.45
N ILE A 12 11.35 -12.38 -0.15
CA ILE A 12 10.34 -11.45 0.34
C ILE A 12 10.80 -10.00 0.22
N GLN A 13 12.06 -9.71 0.58
CA GLN A 13 12.54 -8.32 0.63
C GLN A 13 12.51 -7.62 -0.73
N PRO A 14 12.99 -8.21 -1.82
CA PRO A 14 12.87 -7.54 -3.12
C PRO A 14 11.42 -7.28 -3.52
N LYS A 15 10.51 -8.22 -3.22
CA LYS A 15 9.08 -8.03 -3.52
C LYS A 15 8.49 -6.89 -2.72
N TYR A 16 8.82 -6.83 -1.42
CA TYR A 16 8.35 -5.76 -0.56
C TYR A 16 8.85 -4.40 -1.07
N GLN A 17 10.12 -4.31 -1.40
CA GLN A 17 10.72 -3.06 -1.88
C GLN A 17 10.11 -2.63 -3.22
N MET A 18 9.89 -3.56 -4.13
CA MET A 18 9.26 -3.26 -5.41
C MET A 18 7.84 -2.71 -5.21
N ALA A 19 7.07 -3.37 -4.35
CA ALA A 19 5.71 -2.93 -4.06
C ALA A 19 5.72 -1.53 -3.45
N LEU A 20 6.61 -1.30 -2.48
CA LEU A 20 6.70 -0.02 -1.80
C LEU A 20 7.08 1.10 -2.75
N GLN A 21 8.06 0.85 -3.62
CA GLN A 21 8.47 1.87 -4.59
C GLN A 21 7.36 2.17 -5.59
N SER A 22 6.65 1.15 -6.05
CA SER A 22 5.52 1.35 -6.97
C SER A 22 4.42 2.18 -6.32
N LEU A 23 4.13 1.91 -5.05
CA LEU A 23 3.11 2.66 -4.33
C LEU A 23 3.54 4.10 -4.07
N ASN A 24 4.81 4.31 -3.72
CA ASN A 24 5.33 5.67 -3.54
C ASN A 24 5.23 6.48 -4.83
N PHE A 25 5.63 5.90 -5.95
CA PHE A 25 5.49 6.56 -7.24
C PHE A 25 4.03 6.89 -7.52
N SER A 26 3.15 5.91 -7.30
CA SER A 26 1.73 6.04 -7.65
C SER A 26 1.04 7.11 -6.82
N VAL A 27 1.37 7.22 -5.52
CA VAL A 27 0.75 8.23 -4.67
C VAL A 27 1.21 9.64 -5.05
N MET A 28 2.44 9.76 -5.53
CA MET A 28 2.97 11.05 -5.99
C MET A 28 2.47 11.41 -7.39
N ASN A 29 2.12 10.40 -8.20
CA ASN A 29 1.73 10.60 -9.59
C ASN A 29 0.44 9.81 -9.88
N PRO A 30 -0.67 10.12 -9.20
CA PRO A 30 -1.87 9.27 -9.29
C PRO A 30 -2.50 9.27 -10.68
N GLN A 31 -2.25 10.27 -11.49
CA GLN A 31 -2.84 10.39 -12.82
C GLN A 31 -1.87 10.06 -13.94
N ALA A 32 -0.65 9.59 -13.61
CA ALA A 32 0.33 9.20 -14.63
C ALA A 32 -0.19 7.99 -15.41
N PRO A 33 0.14 7.90 -16.73
CA PRO A 33 -0.35 6.79 -17.54
C PRO A 33 0.05 5.41 -17.01
N GLN A 34 1.23 5.29 -16.41
CA GLN A 34 1.74 4.01 -15.94
C GLN A 34 1.21 3.62 -14.54
N THR A 35 0.51 4.53 -13.85
CA THR A 35 0.08 4.29 -12.48
C THR A 35 -0.87 3.09 -12.38
N GLU A 36 -1.85 2.97 -13.28
CA GLU A 36 -2.77 1.83 -13.25
C GLU A 36 -2.04 0.52 -13.41
N SER A 37 -1.09 0.47 -14.33
CA SER A 37 -0.29 -0.73 -14.55
C SER A 37 0.55 -1.08 -13.32
N LEU A 38 1.15 -0.06 -12.70
CA LEU A 38 1.94 -0.27 -11.49
C LEU A 38 1.09 -0.76 -10.33
N LEU A 39 -0.12 -0.23 -10.18
CA LEU A 39 -1.03 -0.67 -9.12
C LEU A 39 -1.47 -2.11 -9.33
N ALA A 40 -1.75 -2.49 -10.58
CA ALA A 40 -2.11 -3.88 -10.89
C ALA A 40 -0.96 -4.83 -10.57
N GLU A 41 0.27 -4.48 -10.95
CA GLU A 41 1.44 -5.28 -10.61
C GLU A 41 1.65 -5.38 -9.12
N THR A 42 1.45 -4.26 -8.41
CA THR A 42 1.63 -4.22 -6.96
C THR A 42 0.63 -5.13 -6.27
N GLU A 43 -0.62 -5.10 -6.71
CA GLU A 43 -1.66 -5.96 -6.14
C GLU A 43 -1.29 -7.43 -6.31
N GLN A 44 -0.80 -7.80 -7.49
CA GLN A 44 -0.36 -9.17 -7.75
C GLN A 44 0.82 -9.54 -6.86
N THR A 45 1.76 -8.61 -6.68
CA THR A 45 2.92 -8.83 -5.82
C THR A 45 2.50 -9.06 -4.38
N ILE A 46 1.58 -8.24 -3.88
CA ILE A 46 1.08 -8.39 -2.51
C ILE A 46 0.38 -9.74 -2.33
N THR A 47 -0.45 -10.12 -3.29
CA THR A 47 -1.14 -11.41 -3.24
C THR A 47 -0.14 -12.56 -3.22
N LYS A 48 0.91 -12.46 -4.03
CA LYS A 48 1.96 -13.47 -4.07
C LYS A 48 2.67 -13.56 -2.72
N MET A 49 2.97 -12.41 -2.11
CA MET A 49 3.59 -12.39 -0.79
C MET A 49 2.69 -13.04 0.26
N GLU A 50 1.38 -12.83 0.18
CA GLU A 50 0.44 -13.45 1.12
C GLU A 50 0.47 -14.97 1.04
N GLN A 51 0.73 -15.50 -0.14
CA GLN A 51 0.80 -16.95 -0.35
C GLN A 51 2.12 -17.55 0.15
N MET A 52 3.10 -16.71 0.45
CA MET A 52 4.39 -17.15 0.97
C MET A 52 4.35 -17.14 2.50
N ASN A 53 4.62 -18.28 3.11
CA ASN A 53 4.51 -18.41 4.57
C ASN A 53 5.53 -17.58 5.34
N LEU A 54 6.56 -17.07 4.68
CA LEU A 54 7.60 -16.29 5.32
C LEU A 54 7.32 -14.79 5.34
N ALA A 55 6.25 -14.35 4.69
CA ALA A 55 5.95 -12.92 4.61
C ALA A 55 5.41 -12.41 5.94
N ASP A 56 5.83 -11.21 6.33
CA ASP A 56 5.35 -10.54 7.54
C ASP A 56 3.94 -10.01 7.29
N GLN A 57 2.97 -10.50 8.06
CA GLN A 57 1.58 -10.11 7.86
C GLN A 57 1.34 -8.64 8.14
N SER A 58 2.09 -8.04 9.09
CA SER A 58 1.99 -6.62 9.34
C SER A 58 2.39 -5.81 8.11
N ASP A 59 3.49 -6.20 7.46
CA ASP A 59 3.95 -5.52 6.25
C ASP A 59 2.96 -5.68 5.11
N ILE A 60 2.34 -6.86 4.97
CA ILE A 60 1.34 -7.09 3.93
C ILE A 60 0.13 -6.18 4.14
N CYS A 61 -0.35 -6.08 5.38
CA CYS A 61 -1.47 -5.19 5.68
C CYS A 61 -1.12 -3.73 5.40
N THR A 62 0.11 -3.33 5.71
CA THR A 62 0.58 -1.98 5.43
C THR A 62 0.55 -1.68 3.93
N LEU A 63 1.03 -2.62 3.12
CA LEU A 63 1.04 -2.44 1.67
C LEU A 63 -0.38 -2.38 1.10
N ARG A 64 -1.29 -3.22 1.60
CA ARG A 64 -2.67 -3.19 1.15
C ARG A 64 -3.35 -1.88 1.50
N GLY A 65 -3.12 -1.38 2.72
CA GLY A 65 -3.66 -0.09 3.11
C GLY A 65 -3.14 1.02 2.20
N PHE A 66 -1.85 0.97 1.89
CA PHE A 66 -1.23 1.95 1.00
C PHE A 66 -1.85 1.87 -0.40
N LEU A 67 -2.06 0.66 -0.92
CA LEU A 67 -2.68 0.46 -2.24
C LEU A 67 -4.06 1.12 -2.30
N TYR A 68 -4.89 0.84 -1.30
CA TYR A 68 -6.24 1.42 -1.26
C TYR A 68 -6.19 2.93 -1.09
N MET A 69 -5.22 3.43 -0.31
CA MET A 69 -5.04 4.87 -0.14
C MET A 69 -4.71 5.54 -1.48
N VAL A 70 -3.86 4.91 -2.30
CA VAL A 70 -3.55 5.44 -3.63
C VAL A 70 -4.80 5.46 -4.50
N ARG A 71 -5.64 4.43 -4.41
CA ARG A 71 -6.90 4.39 -5.15
C ARG A 71 -7.79 5.57 -4.78
N ILE A 72 -7.83 5.91 -3.49
CA ILE A 72 -8.60 7.07 -3.04
C ILE A 72 -8.02 8.37 -3.63
N VAL A 73 -6.70 8.49 -3.62
CA VAL A 73 -6.04 9.69 -4.17
C VAL A 73 -6.33 9.84 -5.66
N GLN A 74 -6.44 8.73 -6.39
CA GLN A 74 -6.73 8.77 -7.82
C GLN A 74 -8.12 9.37 -8.12
N ASP A 75 -9.09 9.08 -7.27
CA ASP A 75 -10.46 9.56 -7.47
C ASP A 75 -11.17 9.63 -6.11
N PRO A 76 -10.91 10.70 -5.35
CA PRO A 76 -11.46 10.79 -3.99
C PRO A 76 -12.98 10.73 -3.94
N ALA A 77 -13.64 11.34 -4.94
CA ALA A 77 -15.10 11.38 -4.95
C ALA A 77 -15.72 10.00 -5.05
N ARG A 78 -15.11 9.13 -5.88
CA ARG A 78 -15.64 7.79 -6.11
C ARG A 78 -15.08 6.79 -5.11
N ASN A 79 -13.79 6.87 -4.84
CA ASN A 79 -13.07 5.84 -4.09
C ASN A 79 -12.96 6.14 -2.60
N GLY A 80 -13.18 7.38 -2.19
CA GLY A 80 -13.05 7.76 -0.80
C GLY A 80 -13.93 6.93 0.12
N GLN A 81 -15.23 6.89 -0.17
CA GLN A 81 -16.18 6.11 0.63
C GLN A 81 -15.96 4.61 0.43
N ARG A 82 -15.61 4.22 -0.80
CA ARG A 82 -15.48 2.82 -1.14
C ARG A 82 -14.33 2.15 -0.39
N TYR A 83 -13.20 2.84 -0.25
CA TYR A 83 -11.99 2.24 0.30
C TYR A 83 -11.59 2.78 1.66
N TYR A 84 -12.34 3.73 2.21
CA TYR A 84 -11.98 4.35 3.48
C TYR A 84 -11.81 3.31 4.60
N LEU A 85 -12.80 2.45 4.76
CA LEU A 85 -12.74 1.43 5.81
C LEU A 85 -11.63 0.43 5.55
N ASP A 86 -11.40 0.08 4.28
CA ASP A 86 -10.33 -0.86 3.93
C ASP A 86 -8.96 -0.30 4.33
N VAL A 87 -8.73 0.99 4.09
CA VAL A 87 -7.49 1.63 4.48
C VAL A 87 -7.33 1.61 6.00
N MET A 88 -8.37 2.02 6.71
CA MET A 88 -8.35 2.06 8.17
C MET A 88 -8.11 0.70 8.78
N GLN A 89 -8.84 -0.30 8.31
CA GLN A 89 -8.73 -1.66 8.87
C GLN A 89 -7.37 -2.26 8.62
N ASN A 90 -6.79 -2.03 7.44
CA ASN A 90 -5.49 -2.59 7.13
C ASN A 90 -4.39 -1.96 8.00
N TYR A 91 -4.42 -0.65 8.20
CA TYR A 91 -3.43 -0.01 9.06
C TYR A 91 -3.60 -0.42 10.52
N GLU A 92 -4.83 -0.51 11.01
CA GLU A 92 -5.09 -0.97 12.36
C GLU A 92 -4.58 -2.39 12.57
N LYS A 93 -4.86 -3.27 11.61
CA LYS A 93 -4.40 -4.65 11.68
C LYS A 93 -2.88 -4.73 11.65
N ALA A 94 -2.25 -3.93 10.79
CA ALA A 94 -0.80 -3.90 10.72
C ALA A 94 -0.18 -3.53 12.05
N LEU A 95 -0.72 -2.50 12.71
CA LEU A 95 -0.21 -2.04 14.00
C LEU A 95 -0.56 -2.97 15.15
N LYS A 96 -1.67 -3.71 15.02
CA LYS A 96 -2.03 -4.72 16.00
C LYS A 96 -1.06 -5.90 15.94
N LEU A 97 -0.66 -6.27 14.72
CA LEU A 97 0.30 -7.36 14.52
C LEU A 97 1.72 -6.94 14.89
N ASN A 98 2.07 -5.69 14.63
CA ASN A 98 3.39 -5.16 14.94
C ASN A 98 3.27 -3.68 15.31
N PRO A 99 3.16 -3.36 16.60
CA PRO A 99 3.02 -1.97 17.05
C PRO A 99 4.21 -1.08 16.68
N ASP A 100 5.36 -1.68 16.35
CA ASP A 100 6.56 -0.93 15.99
C ASP A 100 6.71 -0.72 14.49
N ASN A 101 5.69 -1.07 13.70
CA ASN A 101 5.75 -0.88 12.25
C ASN A 101 5.68 0.61 11.93
N GLN A 102 6.84 1.21 11.69
CA GLN A 102 6.95 2.65 11.49
C GLN A 102 6.25 3.10 10.22
N LEU A 103 6.34 2.32 9.16
CA LEU A 103 5.68 2.68 7.90
C LEU A 103 4.16 2.72 8.08
N ALA A 104 3.59 1.73 8.77
CA ALA A 104 2.16 1.71 9.02
C ALA A 104 1.73 2.94 9.84
N LYS A 105 2.51 3.32 10.84
CA LYS A 105 2.21 4.51 11.64
C LYS A 105 2.23 5.77 10.78
N GLN A 106 3.25 5.91 9.95
CA GLN A 106 3.40 7.08 9.10
C GLN A 106 2.27 7.19 8.08
N LEU A 107 1.91 6.08 7.46
CA LEU A 107 0.85 6.07 6.46
C LEU A 107 -0.50 6.34 7.09
N GLN A 108 -0.75 5.76 8.26
CA GLN A 108 -2.01 6.00 8.97
C GLN A 108 -2.15 7.48 9.32
N GLN A 109 -1.08 8.09 9.81
CA GLN A 109 -1.10 9.51 10.15
C GLN A 109 -1.36 10.37 8.91
N LYS A 110 -0.67 10.08 7.81
CA LYS A 110 -0.87 10.82 6.56
C LYS A 110 -2.29 10.68 6.07
N PHE A 111 -2.86 9.49 6.20
CA PHE A 111 -4.23 9.26 5.78
C PHE A 111 -5.22 10.11 6.58
N PHE A 112 -5.05 10.13 7.91
CA PHE A 112 -5.89 10.97 8.77
C PHE A 112 -5.77 12.44 8.42
N GLU A 113 -4.55 12.91 8.20
CA GLU A 113 -4.30 14.31 7.85
C GLU A 113 -4.98 14.66 6.52
N GLY A 114 -4.88 13.76 5.54
CA GLY A 114 -5.53 13.98 4.25
C GLY A 114 -7.03 14.04 4.36
N MET A 115 -7.62 13.16 5.18
CA MET A 115 -9.06 13.16 5.39
C MET A 115 -9.53 14.44 6.10
N GLN A 116 -8.75 14.92 7.06
CA GLN A 116 -9.08 16.18 7.75
C GLN A 116 -9.06 17.34 6.79
N GLN A 117 -8.09 17.38 5.89
CA GLN A 117 -7.99 18.45 4.91
C GLN A 117 -9.22 18.47 3.99
N GLN A 118 -9.72 17.29 3.63
CA GLN A 118 -10.89 17.21 2.76
C GLN A 118 -12.18 17.57 3.48
N THR A 119 -12.28 17.26 4.76
CA THR A 119 -13.51 17.46 5.53
C THR A 119 -13.50 18.70 6.38
N GLY A 120 -12.32 19.21 6.71
CA GLY A 120 -12.17 20.35 7.60
C GLY A 120 -12.40 21.71 6.94
N LYS A 121 -12.78 21.68 5.69
CA LYS A 121 -13.06 22.89 4.95
C LYS A 121 -14.53 23.22 4.97
#